data_5aa7257edfef42af32d6fe23fe7fb12d
#
_entry.id   5aa7257edfef42af32d6fe23fe7fb12d
#
_cell.length_a   1.000
_cell.length_b   1.000
_cell.length_c   1.000
_cell.angle_alpha   90.00
_cell.angle_beta   90.00
_cell.angle_gamma   90.00
#
_symmetry.space_group_name_H-M   'P 1'
#
loop_
_entity.id
_entity.type
_entity.pdbx_description
1 polymer ?
#
loop_
_entity_poly.entity_id
_entity_poly.type
_entity_poly.pdbx_seq_one_letter_code
_entity_poly.pdbx_strand_id
1 'polypeptide(L)' 'MKILYINNDGGGFADYIEVPEGTTVAGLFEQKMGSAKASNYLIRVNRQPCPADQELREGDRISITATRIEGASL' A
#
# COMPACT_ATOMS: atom_id res chain seq x y z
N MET A 1 15.58 -3.58 2.08
CA MET A 1 15.14 -2.82 3.26
C MET A 1 13.85 -3.39 3.83
N LYS A 2 13.66 -3.22 5.10
CA LYS A 2 12.49 -3.76 5.80
C LYS A 2 11.48 -2.65 6.04
N ILE A 3 10.23 -2.91 5.66
CA ILE A 3 9.13 -1.96 5.89
C ILE A 3 7.97 -2.70 6.53
N LEU A 4 7.07 -1.95 7.16
CA LEU A 4 5.83 -2.51 7.69
C LEU A 4 4.74 -2.32 6.64
N TYR A 5 4.24 -3.42 6.13
CA TYR A 5 3.19 -3.42 5.11
C TYR A 5 1.86 -3.75 5.76
N ILE A 6 0.89 -2.87 5.60
CA ILE A 6 -0.44 -3.04 6.17
C ILE A 6 -1.46 -3.01 5.04
N ASN A 7 -2.25 -4.07 4.94
CA ASN A 7 -3.31 -4.14 3.95
C ASN A 7 -4.64 -4.27 4.67
N ASN A 8 -5.48 -3.24 4.54
CA ASN A 8 -6.80 -3.20 5.17
C ASN A 8 -7.91 -3.57 4.20
N ASP A 9 -7.58 -4.32 3.16
CA ASP A 9 -8.56 -4.82 2.20
C ASP A 9 -8.99 -6.20 2.68
N GLY A 10 -10.28 -6.36 2.95
CA GLY A 10 -10.79 -7.62 3.48
C GLY A 10 -10.55 -7.76 4.97
N GLY A 11 -9.93 -8.85 5.38
CA GLY A 11 -9.72 -9.15 6.80
C GLY A 11 -8.59 -8.38 7.47
N GLY A 12 -7.81 -7.65 6.69
CA GLY A 12 -6.67 -6.94 7.21
C GLY A 12 -5.44 -7.82 7.32
N PHE A 13 -4.30 -7.19 7.09
CA PHE A 13 -3.01 -7.89 7.15
C PHE A 13 -1.93 -6.88 7.48
N ALA A 14 -1.06 -7.23 8.40
CA ALA A 14 0.07 -6.37 8.75
C ALA A 14 1.28 -7.24 9.05
N ASP A 15 2.37 -6.98 8.35
CA ASP A 15 3.60 -7.72 8.57
C ASP A 15 4.78 -6.92 8.03
N TYR A 16 5.95 -7.21 8.56
CA TYR A 16 7.18 -6.66 8.02
C TYR A 16 7.57 -7.45 6.77
N ILE A 17 7.96 -6.73 5.73
CA ILE A 17 8.41 -7.35 4.49
C ILE A 17 9.73 -6.73 4.05
N GLU A 18 10.47 -7.47 3.25
CA GLU A 18 11.70 -6.98 2.64
C GLU A 18 11.42 -6.56 1.22
N VAL A 19 11.91 -5.36 0.87
CA VAL A 19 11.81 -4.85 -0.50
C VAL A 19 13.16 -4.26 -0.90
N PRO A 20 13.46 -4.23 -2.20
CA PRO A 20 14.72 -3.61 -2.65
C PRO A 20 14.74 -2.11 -2.34
N GLU A 21 15.93 -1.58 -2.13
CA GLU A 21 16.07 -0.14 -1.98
C GLU A 21 15.67 0.53 -3.27
N GLY A 22 15.03 1.69 -3.14
CA GLY A 22 14.52 2.40 -4.29
C GLY A 22 13.11 2.00 -4.69
N THR A 23 12.51 1.05 -3.98
CA THR A 23 11.12 0.68 -4.24
C THR A 23 10.21 1.87 -3.97
N THR A 24 9.34 2.16 -4.94
CA THR A 24 8.37 3.24 -4.80
C THR A 24 7.04 2.71 -4.28
N VAL A 25 6.18 3.63 -3.86
CA VAL A 25 4.82 3.29 -3.43
C VAL A 25 4.10 2.55 -4.57
N ALA A 26 4.17 3.08 -5.79
CA ALA A 26 3.53 2.44 -6.94
C ALA A 26 4.11 1.06 -7.22
N GLY A 27 5.42 0.91 -7.11
CA GLY A 27 6.07 -0.38 -7.33
C GLY A 27 5.62 -1.41 -6.31
N LEU A 28 5.53 -1.03 -5.04
CA LEU A 28 5.06 -1.94 -4.02
C LEU A 28 3.59 -2.30 -4.23
N PHE A 29 2.77 -1.31 -4.56
CA PHE A 29 1.35 -1.56 -4.83
C PHE A 29 1.18 -2.58 -5.95
N GLU A 30 1.92 -2.39 -7.05
CA GLU A 30 1.85 -3.31 -8.17
C GLU A 30 2.29 -4.71 -7.78
N GLN A 31 3.34 -4.81 -6.99
CA GLN A 31 3.86 -6.09 -6.54
C GLN A 31 2.85 -6.85 -5.67
N LYS A 32 2.15 -6.13 -4.80
CA LYS A 32 1.24 -6.76 -3.83
C LYS A 32 -0.19 -6.87 -4.33
N MET A 33 -0.64 -5.91 -5.10
CA MET A 33 -2.04 -5.82 -5.53
C MET A 33 -2.22 -6.23 -6.99
N GLY A 34 -1.15 -6.40 -7.72
CA GLY A 34 -1.22 -6.83 -9.10
C GLY A 34 -1.97 -5.87 -9.99
N SER A 35 -3.02 -6.34 -10.64
CA SER A 35 -3.79 -5.54 -11.57
C SER A 35 -4.85 -4.66 -10.92
N ALA A 36 -4.92 -4.62 -9.59
CA ALA A 36 -5.87 -3.76 -8.92
C ALA A 36 -5.59 -2.30 -9.24
N LYS A 37 -6.64 -1.48 -9.25
CA LYS A 37 -6.48 -0.07 -9.58
C LYS A 37 -6.16 0.73 -8.32
N ALA A 38 -5.06 1.46 -8.36
CA ALA A 38 -4.65 2.27 -7.22
C ALA A 38 -5.70 3.31 -6.85
N SER A 39 -6.50 3.77 -7.81
CA SER A 39 -7.56 4.73 -7.55
C SER A 39 -8.66 4.19 -6.63
N ASN A 40 -8.72 2.87 -6.45
CA ASN A 40 -9.70 2.24 -5.56
C ASN A 40 -9.15 2.07 -4.15
N TYR A 41 -7.98 2.61 -3.87
CA TYR A 41 -7.31 2.44 -2.58
C TYR A 41 -6.74 3.74 -2.08
N LEU A 42 -6.74 3.88 -0.77
CA LEU A 42 -6.06 4.98 -0.11
C LEU A 42 -4.72 4.45 0.40
N ILE A 43 -3.65 5.04 -0.06
CA ILE A 43 -2.31 4.61 0.31
C ILE A 43 -1.66 5.70 1.14
N ARG A 44 -1.16 5.34 2.30
CA ARG A 44 -0.46 6.26 3.19
C ARG A 44 0.88 5.69 3.60
N VAL A 45 1.87 6.55 3.68
CA VAL A 45 3.18 6.20 4.23
C VAL A 45 3.36 6.99 5.52
N ASN A 46 3.61 6.27 6.62
CA ASN A 46 3.75 6.87 7.93
C ASN A 46 2.52 7.72 8.29
N ARG A 47 1.33 7.21 7.92
CA ARG A 47 0.03 7.82 8.22
C ARG A 47 -0.25 9.08 7.44
N GLN A 48 0.50 9.35 6.39
CA GLN A 48 0.30 10.55 5.59
C GLN A 48 0.09 10.17 4.13
N PRO A 49 -0.79 10.89 3.42
CA PRO A 49 -0.92 10.68 1.99
C PRO A 49 0.41 10.88 1.30
N CYS A 50 0.63 10.15 0.22
CA CYS A 50 1.90 10.19 -0.48
C CYS A 50 1.68 10.09 -1.98
N PRO A 51 2.58 10.66 -2.78
CA PRO A 51 2.53 10.46 -4.23
C PRO A 51 2.92 9.03 -4.60
N ALA A 52 2.46 8.58 -5.76
CA ALA A 52 2.72 7.23 -6.21
C ALA A 52 4.20 6.96 -6.45
N ASP A 53 4.95 7.98 -6.80
CA ASP A 53 6.37 7.85 -7.10
C ASP A 53 7.28 8.08 -5.90
N GLN A 54 6.69 8.20 -4.70
CA GLN A 54 7.49 8.36 -3.50
C GLN A 54 8.29 7.09 -3.23
N GLU A 55 9.59 7.24 -2.95
CA GLU A 55 10.42 6.11 -2.59
C GLU A 55 10.22 5.75 -1.13
N LEU A 56 10.19 4.46 -0.88
CA LEU A 56 10.10 3.94 0.48
C LEU A 56 11.49 3.86 1.09
N ARG A 57 11.55 3.92 2.40
CA ARG A 57 12.79 3.86 3.16
C ARG A 57 12.71 2.81 4.25
N GLU A 58 13.86 2.41 4.73
CA GLU A 58 13.95 1.46 5.85
C GLU A 58 13.07 1.92 7.00
N GLY A 59 12.24 1.02 7.48
CA GLY A 59 11.37 1.31 8.62
C GLY A 59 10.07 2.02 8.29
N ASP A 60 9.84 2.34 7.04
CA ASP A 60 8.58 3.00 6.66
C ASP A 60 7.39 2.08 6.94
N ARG A 61 6.26 2.73 7.22
CA ARG A 61 4.98 2.04 7.41
C ARG A 61 4.07 2.44 6.27
N ILE A 62 3.70 1.49 5.42
CA ILE A 62 2.79 1.74 4.31
C ILE A 62 1.47 1.03 4.57
N SER A 63 0.37 1.76 4.41
CA SER A 63 -0.97 1.17 4.55
C SER A 63 -1.75 1.35 3.27
N ILE A 64 -2.45 0.30 2.88
CA ILE A 64 -3.31 0.28 1.71
C ILE A 64 -4.71 -0.07 2.18
N THR A 65 -5.65 0.84 1.98
CA THR A 65 -7.02 0.68 2.45
C THR A 65 -7.97 0.84 1.28
N ALA A 66 -8.86 -0.11 1.10
CA ALA A 66 -9.87 -0.01 0.05
C ALA A 66 -10.80 1.15 0.34
N THR A 67 -10.99 2.02 -0.66
CA THR A 67 -11.89 3.17 -0.54
C THR A 67 -13.24 2.90 -1.15
N ARG A 68 -13.38 1.76 -1.83
CA ARG A 68 -14.58 1.40 -2.53
C ARG A 68 -15.11 0.09 -1.96
N ILE A 69 -16.39 0.08 -1.62
CA ILE A 69 -17.03 -1.12 -1.07
C ILE A 69 -17.85 -1.77 -2.18
N GLU A 70 -17.46 -2.98 -2.55
CA GLU A 70 -18.18 -3.74 -3.55
C GLU A 70 -19.58 -4.05 -3.07
N GLY A 71 -20.53 -3.88 -3.97
CA GLY A 71 -21.92 -4.18 -3.65
C GLY A 71 -22.65 -3.09 -2.91
N ALA A 72 -21.96 -2.09 -2.41
CA ALA A 72 -22.61 -0.97 -1.75
C ALA A 72 -22.99 0.14 -2.73
N SER A 73 -22.65 -0.02 -3.96
CA SER A 73 -22.87 0.97 -5.00
C SER A 73 -24.22 0.80 -5.69
N LEU A 74 -25.16 0.34 -5.02
CA LEU A 74 -26.47 0.08 -5.60
C LEU A 74 -27.26 1.32 -5.93
#